data_06f2afee64856e787cee8155b4119d4e
#
_entry.id   06f2afee64856e787cee8155b4119d4e
#
_cell.length_a   1.000
_cell.length_b   1.000
_cell.length_c   1.000
_cell.angle_alpha   90.00
_cell.angle_beta   90.00
_cell.angle_gamma   90.00
#
_symmetry.space_group_name_H-M   'P 1'
#
loop_
_entity.id
_entity.type
_entity.pdbx_description
1 polymer ?
#
loop_
_entity_poly.entity_id
_entity_poly.type
_entity_poly.pdbx_seq_one_letter_code
_entity_poly.pdbx_strand_id
1 'polypeptide(L)'
;MTTVVFETHSTSEDNEAGIATGWLGGALSRAGRAQAVQLGERRRHDGIELVVASDLNRSMQTASIAFQGGAIPLRVDWRLRECDYGELTGMPRALLDEQRVRRIDDPWPGGESWRQAVARVDSVLDELRGGRVLLIGHVATRWALDHRVHGRPLEELAAEDFDWRPGWEYELSSP
;
A
#
# COMPACT_ATOMS: atom_id res chain seq x y z
N MET A 1 13.28 16.29 -7.54
CA MET A 1 11.81 16.11 -7.39
C MET A 1 11.48 14.72 -7.90
N THR A 2 10.65 13.97 -7.20
CA THR A 2 10.24 12.61 -7.58
C THR A 2 8.71 12.57 -7.61
N THR A 3 8.14 12.22 -8.74
CA THR A 3 6.68 11.98 -8.83
C THR A 3 6.39 10.56 -8.38
N VAL A 4 5.61 10.39 -7.34
CA VAL A 4 5.15 9.09 -6.85
C VAL A 4 3.71 8.87 -7.27
N VAL A 5 3.47 7.80 -8.00
CA VAL A 5 2.13 7.27 -8.25
C VAL A 5 1.90 6.15 -7.24
N PHE A 6 0.85 6.22 -6.44
CA PHE A 6 0.48 5.15 -5.54
C PHE A 6 -0.76 4.42 -6.06
N GLU A 7 -0.69 3.11 -6.11
CA GLU A 7 -1.83 2.22 -6.34
C GLU A 7 -1.92 1.21 -5.19
N THR A 8 -3.11 0.93 -4.71
CA THR A 8 -3.31 -0.21 -3.81
C THR A 8 -3.11 -1.50 -4.59
N HIS A 9 -2.67 -2.57 -3.89
CA HIS A 9 -2.79 -3.90 -4.47
C HIS A 9 -4.23 -4.18 -4.90
N SER A 10 -4.40 -5.00 -5.90
CA SER A 10 -5.72 -5.44 -6.39
C SER A 10 -6.44 -6.31 -5.35
N THR A 11 -7.75 -6.44 -5.48
CA THR A 11 -8.61 -7.15 -4.51
C THR A 11 -8.13 -8.58 -4.26
N SER A 12 -7.91 -8.91 -3.00
CA SER A 12 -7.58 -10.27 -2.56
C SER A 12 -8.84 -11.07 -2.18
N GLU A 13 -8.72 -12.39 -2.07
CA GLU A 13 -9.78 -13.25 -1.56
C GLU A 13 -10.20 -12.84 -0.15
N ASP A 14 -9.23 -12.46 0.70
CA ASP A 14 -9.50 -11.96 2.06
C ASP A 14 -10.26 -10.62 2.03
N ASN A 15 -9.97 -9.73 1.08
CA ASN A 15 -10.76 -8.49 0.92
C ASN A 15 -12.21 -8.80 0.61
N GLU A 16 -12.49 -9.77 -0.27
CA GLU A 16 -13.86 -10.21 -0.58
C GLU A 16 -14.55 -10.86 0.61
N ALA A 17 -13.78 -11.57 1.43
CA ALA A 17 -14.27 -12.21 2.67
C ALA A 17 -14.39 -11.25 3.87
N GLY A 18 -13.96 -9.98 3.74
CA GLY A 18 -13.98 -9.01 4.83
C GLY A 18 -12.98 -9.34 5.94
N ILE A 19 -11.86 -9.96 5.61
CA ILE A 19 -10.80 -10.37 6.55
C ILE A 19 -9.64 -9.38 6.52
N ALA A 20 -9.12 -9.04 7.69
CA ALA A 20 -7.91 -8.24 7.85
C ALA A 20 -6.67 -9.12 7.68
N THR A 21 -6.14 -9.18 6.46
CA THR A 21 -5.02 -10.05 6.09
C THR A 21 -3.70 -9.70 6.81
N GLY A 22 -3.47 -8.41 7.09
CA GLY A 22 -2.20 -7.95 7.68
C GLY A 22 -0.99 -8.48 6.89
N TRP A 23 -0.10 -9.18 7.57
CA TRP A 23 1.11 -9.78 6.99
C TRP A 23 0.94 -11.21 6.46
N LEU A 24 -0.27 -11.78 6.48
CA LEU A 24 -0.53 -13.07 5.85
C LEU A 24 -0.39 -13.00 4.32
N GLY A 25 -0.20 -14.17 3.71
CA GLY A 25 0.11 -14.31 2.30
C GLY A 25 -0.96 -13.85 1.32
N GLY A 26 -2.24 -13.90 1.63
CA GLY A 26 -3.39 -13.45 0.84
C GLY A 26 -3.21 -13.46 -0.70
N ALA A 27 -4.00 -14.25 -1.43
CA ALA A 27 -3.94 -14.28 -2.89
C ALA A 27 -4.92 -13.28 -3.51
N LEU A 28 -4.66 -12.84 -4.74
CA LEU A 28 -5.64 -12.06 -5.50
C LEU A 28 -6.84 -12.94 -5.85
N SER A 29 -8.03 -12.38 -5.67
CA SER A 29 -9.26 -12.96 -6.18
C SER A 29 -9.30 -12.95 -7.70
N ARG A 30 -10.30 -13.62 -8.31
CA ARG A 30 -10.51 -13.56 -9.75
C ARG A 30 -10.72 -12.11 -10.22
N ALA A 31 -11.52 -11.34 -9.50
CA ALA A 31 -11.73 -9.92 -9.78
C ALA A 31 -10.43 -9.11 -9.62
N GLY A 32 -9.65 -9.39 -8.58
CA GLY A 32 -8.36 -8.73 -8.35
C GLY A 32 -7.35 -8.99 -9.47
N ARG A 33 -7.30 -10.18 -10.04
CA ARG A 33 -6.44 -10.46 -11.21
C ARG A 33 -6.83 -9.62 -12.42
N ALA A 34 -8.14 -9.45 -12.68
CA ALA A 34 -8.62 -8.58 -13.75
C ALA A 34 -8.26 -7.10 -13.48
N GLN A 35 -8.38 -6.63 -12.23
CA GLN A 35 -7.97 -5.28 -11.83
C GLN A 35 -6.47 -5.06 -12.01
N ALA A 36 -5.63 -6.07 -11.73
CA ALA A 36 -4.19 -5.98 -11.96
C ALA A 36 -3.84 -5.82 -13.45
N VAL A 37 -4.56 -6.49 -14.36
CA VAL A 37 -4.43 -6.27 -15.80
C VAL A 37 -4.78 -4.82 -16.15
N GLN A 38 -5.91 -4.31 -15.68
CA GLN A 38 -6.33 -2.92 -15.90
C GLN A 38 -5.34 -1.90 -15.34
N LEU A 39 -4.72 -2.20 -14.17
CA LEU A 39 -3.64 -1.37 -13.63
C LEU A 39 -2.47 -1.32 -14.62
N GLY A 40 -2.07 -2.45 -15.18
CA GLY A 40 -1.03 -2.51 -16.20
C GLY A 40 -1.39 -1.70 -17.45
N GLU A 41 -2.62 -1.77 -17.92
CA GLU A 41 -3.11 -0.98 -19.06
C GLU A 41 -3.01 0.53 -18.80
N ARG A 42 -3.35 0.98 -17.59
CA ARG A 42 -3.24 2.40 -17.20
C ARG A 42 -1.80 2.89 -17.07
N ARG A 43 -0.88 2.03 -16.58
CA ARG A 43 0.43 2.47 -16.08
C ARG A 43 1.62 2.11 -16.96
N ARG A 44 1.51 1.16 -17.88
CA ARG A 44 2.65 0.75 -18.74
C ARG A 44 3.21 1.87 -19.62
N HIS A 45 2.37 2.85 -19.97
CA HIS A 45 2.73 3.97 -20.83
C HIS A 45 2.63 5.32 -20.11
N ASP A 46 2.57 5.31 -18.79
CA ASP A 46 2.41 6.50 -17.93
C ASP A 46 3.78 7.08 -17.49
N GLY A 47 4.84 6.78 -18.20
CA GLY A 47 6.19 7.27 -17.90
C GLY A 47 6.80 6.72 -16.62
N ILE A 48 6.27 5.61 -16.08
CA ILE A 48 6.83 4.95 -14.89
C ILE A 48 8.23 4.40 -15.20
N GLU A 49 9.22 4.80 -14.41
CA GLU A 49 10.62 4.40 -14.54
C GLU A 49 10.99 3.27 -13.57
N LEU A 50 10.26 3.14 -12.47
CA LEU A 50 10.47 2.13 -11.43
C LEU A 50 9.14 1.75 -10.80
N VAL A 51 8.90 0.46 -10.61
CA VAL A 51 7.84 -0.06 -9.76
C VAL A 51 8.46 -0.55 -8.46
N VAL A 52 7.93 -0.11 -7.31
CA VAL A 52 8.28 -0.66 -6.00
C VAL A 52 7.03 -1.27 -5.38
N ALA A 53 7.08 -2.56 -5.09
CA ALA A 53 5.96 -3.28 -4.51
C ALA A 53 6.28 -3.81 -3.11
N SER A 54 5.27 -3.87 -2.24
CA SER A 54 5.35 -4.67 -1.02
C SER A 54 5.63 -6.13 -1.37
N ASP A 55 6.36 -6.83 -0.53
CA ASP A 55 6.66 -8.26 -0.68
C ASP A 55 5.48 -9.17 -0.28
N LEU A 56 4.36 -8.61 0.19
CA LEU A 56 3.16 -9.40 0.45
C LEU A 56 2.56 -9.91 -0.87
N ASN A 57 2.16 -11.20 -0.86
CA ASN A 57 1.79 -11.94 -2.07
C ASN A 57 0.77 -11.19 -2.96
N ARG A 58 -0.25 -10.57 -2.38
CA ARG A 58 -1.25 -9.78 -3.12
C ARG A 58 -0.65 -8.58 -3.87
N SER A 59 0.35 -7.89 -3.30
CA SER A 59 1.06 -6.80 -3.97
C SER A 59 1.99 -7.33 -5.06
N MET A 60 2.70 -8.43 -4.78
CA MET A 60 3.57 -9.09 -5.75
C MET A 60 2.79 -9.62 -6.95
N GLN A 61 1.64 -10.26 -6.73
CA GLN A 61 0.77 -10.72 -7.80
C GLN A 61 0.23 -9.55 -8.62
N THR A 62 -0.17 -8.44 -7.98
CA THR A 62 -0.61 -7.22 -8.67
C THR A 62 0.48 -6.69 -9.58
N ALA A 63 1.70 -6.50 -9.05
CA ALA A 63 2.84 -6.00 -9.83
C ALA A 63 3.21 -6.94 -10.99
N SER A 64 3.29 -8.25 -10.71
CA SER A 64 3.66 -9.26 -11.70
C SER A 64 2.67 -9.32 -12.87
N ILE A 65 1.37 -9.30 -12.59
CA ILE A 65 0.32 -9.31 -13.63
C ILE A 65 0.33 -7.99 -14.40
N ALA A 66 0.40 -6.85 -13.71
CA ALA A 66 0.35 -5.54 -14.34
C ALA A 66 1.52 -5.29 -15.29
N PHE A 67 2.72 -5.74 -14.93
CA PHE A 67 3.96 -5.44 -15.70
C PHE A 67 4.59 -6.67 -16.34
N GLN A 68 3.83 -7.76 -16.49
CA GLN A 68 4.30 -8.98 -17.17
C GLN A 68 4.86 -8.65 -18.57
N GLY A 69 6.09 -9.11 -18.83
CA GLY A 69 6.77 -8.89 -20.11
C GLY A 69 7.22 -7.46 -20.38
N GLY A 70 7.08 -6.56 -19.41
CA GLY A 70 7.52 -5.17 -19.50
C GLY A 70 9.00 -4.98 -19.18
N ALA A 71 9.56 -3.84 -19.65
CA ALA A 71 10.94 -3.44 -19.38
C ALA A 71 11.10 -2.58 -18.12
N ILE A 72 10.00 -2.23 -17.42
CA ILE A 72 10.05 -1.39 -16.24
C ILE A 72 10.62 -2.19 -15.07
N PRO A 73 11.71 -1.73 -14.43
CA PRO A 73 12.30 -2.43 -13.28
C PRO A 73 11.30 -2.57 -12.13
N LEU A 74 11.29 -3.73 -11.48
CA LEU A 74 10.50 -4.00 -10.27
C LEU A 74 11.44 -4.20 -9.08
N ARG A 75 11.28 -3.37 -8.05
CA ARG A 75 11.90 -3.53 -6.74
C ARG A 75 10.85 -4.03 -5.75
N VAL A 76 11.24 -4.95 -4.88
CA VAL A 76 10.40 -5.45 -3.78
C VAL A 76 10.95 -4.93 -2.47
N ASP A 77 10.07 -4.38 -1.62
CA ASP A 77 10.49 -3.79 -0.36
C ASP A 77 9.47 -4.13 0.75
N TRP A 78 9.94 -4.87 1.76
CA TRP A 78 9.11 -5.29 2.90
C TRP A 78 8.58 -4.09 3.72
N ARG A 79 9.27 -2.96 3.67
CA ARG A 79 8.86 -1.73 4.37
C ARG A 79 7.56 -1.15 3.81
N LEU A 80 7.12 -1.59 2.63
CA LEU A 80 5.80 -1.24 2.08
C LEU A 80 4.68 -2.16 2.54
N ARG A 81 4.92 -3.14 3.42
CA ARG A 81 3.86 -4.00 3.98
C ARG A 81 2.76 -3.19 4.64
N GLU A 82 1.57 -3.79 4.72
CA GLU A 82 0.46 -3.29 5.54
C GLU A 82 0.87 -3.25 7.02
N CYS A 83 0.11 -2.52 7.85
CA CYS A 83 0.29 -2.57 9.29
C CYS A 83 0.21 -4.02 9.77
N ASP A 84 1.14 -4.41 10.66
CA ASP A 84 1.10 -5.72 11.31
C ASP A 84 0.03 -5.69 12.41
N TYR A 85 -1.05 -6.43 12.18
CA TYR A 85 -2.15 -6.53 13.15
C TYR A 85 -1.88 -7.54 14.26
N GLY A 86 -0.71 -8.17 14.28
CA GLY A 86 -0.31 -9.14 15.31
C GLY A 86 -1.34 -10.23 15.51
N GLU A 87 -1.81 -10.39 16.75
CA GLU A 87 -2.79 -11.42 17.13
C GLU A 87 -4.18 -11.24 16.46
N LEU A 88 -4.49 -10.05 15.95
CA LEU A 88 -5.75 -9.79 15.25
C LEU A 88 -5.66 -10.04 13.73
N THR A 89 -4.50 -10.45 13.24
CA THR A 89 -4.32 -10.86 11.85
C THR A 89 -5.25 -12.02 11.50
N GLY A 90 -5.99 -11.90 10.40
CA GLY A 90 -6.97 -12.90 9.98
C GLY A 90 -8.36 -12.76 10.61
N MET A 91 -8.56 -11.79 11.48
CA MET A 91 -9.86 -11.49 12.08
C MET A 91 -10.76 -10.67 11.13
N PRO A 92 -12.07 -10.63 11.36
CA PRO A 92 -12.97 -9.77 10.59
C PRO A 92 -12.50 -8.31 10.61
N ARG A 93 -12.43 -7.70 9.44
CA ARG A 93 -11.94 -6.33 9.26
C ARG A 93 -12.69 -5.31 10.12
N ALA A 94 -14.01 -5.47 10.26
CA ALA A 94 -14.84 -4.58 11.08
C ALA A 94 -14.33 -4.43 12.52
N LEU A 95 -13.79 -5.51 13.12
CA LEU A 95 -13.22 -5.47 14.47
C LEU A 95 -11.96 -4.58 14.55
N LEU A 96 -11.19 -4.51 13.47
CA LEU A 96 -10.00 -3.68 13.42
C LEU A 96 -10.37 -2.23 13.15
N ASP A 97 -11.35 -2.00 12.26
CA ASP A 97 -11.81 -0.65 11.92
C ASP A 97 -12.36 0.10 13.14
N GLU A 98 -13.06 -0.57 14.05
CA GLU A 98 -13.53 -0.01 15.32
C GLU A 98 -12.39 0.46 16.24
N GLN A 99 -11.21 -0.11 16.13
CA GLN A 99 -10.04 0.18 16.97
C GLN A 99 -9.00 1.07 16.26
N ARG A 100 -9.15 1.32 14.98
CA ARG A 100 -8.12 1.92 14.10
C ARG A 100 -7.55 3.23 14.65
N VAL A 101 -8.38 4.16 15.09
CA VAL A 101 -7.95 5.44 15.68
C VAL A 101 -7.15 5.22 16.97
N ARG A 102 -7.60 4.32 17.83
CA ARG A 102 -6.89 3.98 19.07
C ARG A 102 -5.50 3.39 18.81
N ARG A 103 -5.33 2.67 17.69
CA ARG A 103 -4.10 1.98 17.31
C ARG A 103 -3.10 2.85 16.57
N ILE A 104 -3.29 4.16 16.56
CA ILE A 104 -2.31 5.08 15.95
C ILE A 104 -0.98 5.03 16.70
N ASP A 105 -1.01 5.16 18.02
CA ASP A 105 0.17 5.15 18.88
C ASP A 105 0.28 3.87 19.74
N ASP A 106 -0.85 3.19 20.01
CA ASP A 106 -0.92 1.96 20.77
C ASP A 106 -0.80 0.76 19.80
N PRO A 107 0.30 -0.02 19.84
CA PRO A 107 0.48 -1.14 18.92
C PRO A 107 -0.64 -2.18 19.03
N TRP A 108 -0.94 -2.84 17.93
CA TRP A 108 -1.73 -4.07 17.94
C TRP A 108 -1.04 -5.12 18.82
N PRO A 109 -1.75 -5.94 19.58
CA PRO A 109 -1.14 -7.00 20.39
C PRO A 109 -0.24 -7.90 19.53
N GLY A 110 1.06 -7.91 19.82
CA GLY A 110 2.04 -8.65 19.03
C GLY A 110 2.35 -8.10 17.64
N GLY A 111 1.92 -6.87 17.33
CA GLY A 111 2.09 -6.24 16.03
C GLY A 111 2.67 -4.81 16.11
N GLU A 112 2.34 -3.99 15.12
CA GLU A 112 2.76 -2.58 15.00
C GLU A 112 1.64 -1.62 15.41
N SER A 113 1.99 -0.38 15.74
CA SER A 113 1.06 0.75 15.68
C SER A 113 1.00 1.30 14.24
N TRP A 114 -0.04 2.06 13.92
CA TRP A 114 -0.11 2.73 12.62
C TRP A 114 1.03 3.72 12.43
N ARG A 115 1.45 4.43 13.49
CA ARG A 115 2.60 5.34 13.41
C ARG A 115 3.90 4.59 13.09
N GLN A 116 4.10 3.40 13.64
CA GLN A 116 5.27 2.57 13.31
C GLN A 116 5.23 2.11 11.85
N ALA A 117 4.07 1.66 11.37
CA ALA A 117 3.90 1.25 9.98
C ALA A 117 4.16 2.42 9.01
N VAL A 118 3.60 3.60 9.29
CA VAL A 118 3.82 4.83 8.49
C VAL A 118 5.29 5.24 8.50
N ALA A 119 5.95 5.24 9.65
CA ALA A 119 7.38 5.59 9.74
C ALA A 119 8.27 4.61 8.96
N ARG A 120 7.93 3.33 8.95
CA ARG A 120 8.62 2.30 8.15
C ARG A 120 8.47 2.59 6.64
N VAL A 121 7.28 2.90 6.18
CA VAL A 121 7.03 3.29 4.79
C VAL A 121 7.78 4.58 4.44
N ASP A 122 7.74 5.57 5.32
CA ASP A 122 8.39 6.87 5.11
C ASP A 122 9.90 6.72 4.84
N SER A 123 10.56 5.75 5.48
CA SER A 123 11.95 5.43 5.20
C SER A 123 12.23 4.95 3.76
N VAL A 124 11.23 4.37 3.08
CA VAL A 124 11.33 4.04 1.65
C VAL A 124 11.25 5.31 0.80
N LEU A 125 10.35 6.23 1.17
CA LEU A 125 10.18 7.51 0.46
C LEU A 125 11.46 8.34 0.50
N ASP A 126 12.23 8.25 1.59
CA ASP A 126 13.53 8.91 1.72
C ASP A 126 14.59 8.43 0.72
N GLU A 127 14.44 7.22 0.19
CA GLU A 127 15.38 6.63 -0.76
C GLU A 127 15.02 6.91 -2.23
N LEU A 128 13.80 7.36 -2.51
CA LEU A 128 13.37 7.64 -3.88
C LEU A 128 14.05 8.89 -4.42
N ARG A 129 14.67 8.78 -5.59
CA ARG A 129 15.43 9.86 -6.22
C ARG A 129 15.07 10.04 -7.69
N GLY A 130 14.44 11.17 -7.97
CA GLY A 130 14.11 11.58 -9.35
C GLY A 130 13.13 10.64 -10.06
N GLY A 131 12.66 11.06 -11.22
CA GLY A 131 11.81 10.25 -12.07
C GLY A 131 10.38 10.07 -11.58
N ARG A 132 9.68 9.14 -12.24
CA ARG A 132 8.28 8.78 -11.92
C ARG A 132 8.24 7.33 -11.41
N VAL A 133 7.89 7.17 -10.14
CA VAL A 133 7.92 5.89 -9.43
C VAL A 133 6.50 5.45 -9.09
N LEU A 134 6.16 4.19 -9.40
CA LEU A 134 4.91 3.58 -8.98
C LEU A 134 5.14 2.76 -7.70
N LEU A 135 4.39 3.08 -6.65
CA LEU A 135 4.30 2.26 -5.44
C LEU A 135 3.04 1.40 -5.48
N ILE A 136 3.18 0.09 -5.32
CA ILE A 136 2.07 -0.85 -5.14
C ILE A 136 2.10 -1.33 -3.70
N GLY A 137 1.15 -0.85 -2.90
CA GLY A 137 1.16 -1.07 -1.47
C GLY A 137 -0.23 -1.20 -0.84
N HIS A 138 -0.36 -0.66 0.35
CA HIS A 138 -1.48 -0.83 1.25
C HIS A 138 -1.94 0.51 1.84
N VAL A 139 -2.90 0.48 2.77
CA VAL A 139 -3.38 1.68 3.48
C VAL A 139 -2.22 2.41 4.19
N ALA A 140 -1.30 1.68 4.83
CA ALA A 140 -0.13 2.28 5.47
C ALA A 140 0.73 3.10 4.49
N THR A 141 0.87 2.63 3.23
CA THR A 141 1.61 3.36 2.18
C THR A 141 0.92 4.67 1.83
N ARG A 142 -0.41 4.63 1.65
CA ARG A 142 -1.18 5.85 1.38
C ARG A 142 -1.08 6.86 2.52
N TRP A 143 -1.23 6.39 3.77
CA TRP A 143 -1.15 7.28 4.93
C TRP A 143 0.24 7.93 5.08
N ALA A 144 1.30 7.19 4.80
CA ALA A 144 2.65 7.76 4.79
C ALA A 144 2.79 8.88 3.75
N LEU A 145 2.25 8.68 2.55
CA LEU A 145 2.26 9.69 1.49
C LEU A 145 1.40 10.91 1.83
N ASP A 146 0.17 10.70 2.30
CA ASP A 146 -0.74 11.78 2.69
C ASP A 146 -0.18 12.58 3.87
N HIS A 147 0.41 11.90 4.85
CA HIS A 147 1.04 12.54 6.00
C HIS A 147 2.27 13.36 5.59
N ARG A 148 3.16 12.77 4.80
CA ARG A 148 4.42 13.41 4.37
C ARG A 148 4.20 14.59 3.42
N VAL A 149 3.37 14.42 2.41
CA VAL A 149 3.22 15.41 1.32
C VAL A 149 2.19 16.48 1.66
N HIS A 150 1.09 16.08 2.31
CA HIS A 150 -0.02 16.97 2.60
C HIS A 150 -0.10 17.39 4.08
N GLY A 151 0.79 16.87 4.94
CA GLY A 151 0.81 17.18 6.37
C GLY A 151 -0.43 16.69 7.13
N ARG A 152 -1.16 15.71 6.57
CA ARG A 152 -2.39 15.22 7.18
C ARG A 152 -2.11 14.46 8.48
N PRO A 153 -2.78 14.78 9.59
CA PRO A 153 -2.67 14.01 10.84
C PRO A 153 -3.13 12.56 10.66
N LEU A 154 -2.44 11.61 11.29
CA LEU A 154 -2.83 10.20 11.24
C LEU A 154 -4.21 9.95 11.84
N GLU A 155 -4.62 10.76 12.81
CA GLU A 155 -5.94 10.73 13.44
C GLU A 155 -7.07 10.98 12.44
N GLU A 156 -6.88 11.93 11.53
CA GLU A 156 -7.83 12.20 10.44
C GLU A 156 -7.86 11.05 9.44
N LEU A 157 -6.69 10.58 9.01
CA LEU A 157 -6.58 9.47 8.06
C LEU A 157 -7.20 8.18 8.62
N ALA A 158 -7.03 7.92 9.92
CA ALA A 158 -7.60 6.76 10.58
C ALA A 158 -9.12 6.85 10.79
N ALA A 159 -9.69 8.05 10.85
CA ALA A 159 -11.12 8.25 11.00
C ALA A 159 -11.89 8.15 9.67
N GLU A 160 -11.20 8.23 8.54
CA GLU A 160 -11.83 8.17 7.22
C GLU A 160 -12.02 6.73 6.73
N ASP A 161 -13.09 6.50 5.99
CA ASP A 161 -13.24 5.28 5.22
C ASP A 161 -12.28 5.26 4.03
N PHE A 162 -11.81 4.07 3.68
CA PHE A 162 -10.96 3.92 2.51
C PHE A 162 -11.80 4.06 1.24
N ASP A 163 -11.58 5.17 0.51
CA ASP A 163 -12.16 5.41 -0.81
C ASP A 163 -11.20 4.93 -1.90
N TRP A 164 -11.55 3.82 -2.54
CA TRP A 164 -10.74 3.28 -3.63
C TRP A 164 -10.89 4.12 -4.90
N ARG A 165 -9.77 4.39 -5.55
CA ARG A 165 -9.71 5.01 -6.87
C ARG A 165 -8.50 4.52 -7.67
N PRO A 166 -8.47 4.72 -9.00
CA PRO A 166 -7.35 4.31 -9.83
C PRO A 166 -6.14 5.25 -9.64
N GLY A 167 -5.49 5.09 -8.52
CA GLY A 167 -4.24 5.75 -8.16
C GLY A 167 -4.37 7.13 -7.53
N TRP A 168 -3.27 7.52 -6.89
CA TRP A 168 -3.00 8.84 -6.31
C TRP A 168 -1.63 9.30 -6.79
N GLU A 169 -1.45 10.58 -6.98
CA GLU A 169 -0.19 11.16 -7.42
C GLU A 169 0.34 12.16 -6.39
N TYR A 170 1.63 12.09 -6.10
CA TYR A 170 2.32 12.89 -5.10
C TYR A 170 3.64 13.41 -5.64
N GLU A 171 4.01 14.63 -5.25
CA GLU A 171 5.32 15.21 -5.54
C GLU A 171 6.19 15.20 -4.28
N LEU A 172 7.26 14.40 -4.29
CA LEU A 172 8.26 14.41 -3.23
C LEU A 172 9.34 15.44 -3.55
N SER A 173 9.50 16.40 -2.65
CA SER A 173 10.66 17.30 -2.68
C SER A 173 11.93 16.49 -2.42
N SER A 174 12.98 16.74 -3.17
CA SER A 174 14.31 16.23 -2.81
C SER A 174 14.73 16.83 -1.48
N PRO A 175 15.34 16.07 -0.58
CA PRO A 175 15.89 16.59 0.67
C PRO A 175 16.96 17.66 0.42
#